data_672bab86e2d30bca891e0cd7e936ef40
#
_entry.id   672bab86e2d30bca891e0cd7e936ef40
#
_cell.length_a   1.000
_cell.length_b   1.000
_cell.length_c   1.000
_cell.angle_alpha   90.00
_cell.angle_beta   90.00
_cell.angle_gamma   90.00
#
_symmetry.space_group_name_H-M   'P 1'
#
loop_
_entity.id
_entity.type
_entity.pdbx_description
1 polymer ?
#
loop_
_entity_poly.entity_id
_entity_poly.type
_entity_poly.pdbx_seq_one_letter_code
_entity_poly.pdbx_strand_id
1 'polypeptide(L)'
;MGTETDTTTVHLAVYDTLADWETGHATAWLARAGYTVRTVGPVAGEPVTTLAGLRIVPDLALADLDPGESALLILPGAEKYDEGDELAPFAAKARAFLDAGVPVAAICGATAGLAREGLLDDRPHTSAVPFYLAATGYRGGGHYVDADAVRDGDLITAGPTDPVAFAREIFARLGAYEGKRDAWYRLFQHSDPAAYAELNG
;
A
#
# COMPACT_ATOMS: atom_id res chain seq x y z
N MET A 1 -4.31 -29.66 -9.37
CA MET A 1 -4.27 -29.22 -7.98
C MET A 1 -3.01 -28.40 -7.87
N GLY A 2 -3.13 -27.09 -8.09
CA GLY A 2 -2.02 -26.14 -7.85
C GLY A 2 -1.83 -26.06 -6.35
N THR A 3 -0.61 -26.26 -5.88
CA THR A 3 -0.21 -25.91 -4.53
C THR A 3 -0.33 -24.40 -4.42
N GLU A 4 -1.36 -23.90 -3.71
CA GLU A 4 -1.34 -22.54 -3.19
C GLU A 4 -0.07 -22.44 -2.35
N THR A 5 0.94 -21.77 -2.86
CA THR A 5 2.08 -21.34 -2.05
C THR A 5 1.53 -20.32 -1.09
N ASP A 6 1.39 -20.72 0.18
CA ASP A 6 1.00 -19.82 1.27
C ASP A 6 2.15 -18.82 1.49
N THR A 7 2.18 -17.82 0.61
CA THR A 7 3.22 -16.82 0.60
C THR A 7 2.95 -15.80 1.70
N THR A 8 3.80 -15.74 2.69
CA THR A 8 3.71 -14.80 3.81
C THR A 8 4.62 -13.57 3.63
N THR A 9 5.23 -13.40 2.45
CA THR A 9 6.08 -12.24 2.17
C THR A 9 5.26 -11.07 1.64
N VAL A 10 5.38 -9.93 2.28
CA VAL A 10 4.81 -8.64 1.85
C VAL A 10 5.94 -7.77 1.34
N HIS A 11 5.78 -7.22 0.14
CA HIS A 11 6.76 -6.33 -0.45
C HIS A 11 6.35 -4.87 -0.30
N LEU A 12 7.24 -4.08 0.31
CA LEU A 12 7.10 -2.63 0.45
C LEU A 12 7.99 -1.96 -0.60
N ALA A 13 7.39 -1.22 -1.52
CA ALA A 13 8.14 -0.39 -2.43
C ALA A 13 8.83 0.75 -1.67
N VAL A 14 10.09 0.99 -1.98
CA VAL A 14 10.89 2.08 -1.41
C VAL A 14 11.61 2.83 -2.54
N TYR A 15 11.53 4.13 -2.50
CA TYR A 15 12.12 5.05 -3.48
C TYR A 15 12.39 6.41 -2.84
N ASP A 16 13.13 7.26 -3.52
CA ASP A 16 13.42 8.60 -3.03
C ASP A 16 12.15 9.40 -2.76
N THR A 17 12.16 10.18 -1.70
CA THR A 17 11.08 11.04 -1.23
C THR A 17 9.81 10.30 -0.76
N LEU A 18 9.87 9.00 -0.50
CA LEU A 18 8.72 8.30 0.08
C LEU A 18 8.32 8.92 1.43
N ALA A 19 7.03 8.96 1.69
CA ALA A 19 6.46 9.54 2.91
C ALA A 19 6.56 8.56 4.09
N ASP A 20 7.38 8.90 5.07
CA ASP A 20 7.78 7.99 6.18
C ASP A 20 6.62 7.52 7.05
N TRP A 21 5.56 8.30 7.20
CA TRP A 21 4.45 8.02 8.12
C TRP A 21 3.38 7.07 7.54
N GLU A 22 3.36 6.83 6.24
CA GLU A 22 2.21 6.22 5.56
C GLU A 22 2.11 4.70 5.76
N THR A 23 3.24 4.01 5.88
CA THR A 23 3.25 2.53 5.87
C THR A 23 3.63 1.89 7.20
N GLY A 24 4.02 2.71 8.20
CA GLY A 24 4.51 2.22 9.49
C GLY A 24 3.52 1.33 10.24
N HIS A 25 2.24 1.70 10.26
CA HIS A 25 1.20 0.86 10.87
C HIS A 25 1.03 -0.48 10.15
N ALA A 26 0.95 -0.46 8.82
CA ALA A 26 0.79 -1.66 8.03
C ALA A 26 1.98 -2.62 8.21
N THR A 27 3.19 -2.15 7.98
CA THR A 27 4.39 -2.99 7.99
C THR A 27 4.71 -3.55 9.38
N ALA A 28 4.66 -2.70 10.42
CA ALA A 28 4.95 -3.14 11.78
C ALA A 28 3.96 -4.21 12.28
N TRP A 29 2.67 -4.03 11.97
CA TRP A 29 1.66 -4.96 12.45
C TRP A 29 1.55 -6.21 11.58
N LEU A 30 1.88 -6.15 10.29
CA LEU A 30 2.03 -7.35 9.47
C LEU A 30 3.20 -8.21 9.97
N ALA A 31 4.35 -7.60 10.28
CA ALA A 31 5.47 -8.33 10.87
C ALA A 31 5.08 -9.01 12.21
N ARG A 32 4.30 -8.35 13.07
CA ARG A 32 3.76 -8.96 14.30
C ARG A 32 2.75 -10.08 14.04
N ALA A 33 2.06 -10.05 12.92
CA ALA A 33 1.13 -11.10 12.49
C ALA A 33 1.83 -12.30 11.81
N GLY A 34 3.17 -12.27 11.72
CA GLY A 34 3.97 -13.37 11.15
C GLY A 34 4.31 -13.22 9.66
N TYR A 35 3.97 -12.09 9.04
CA TYR A 35 4.41 -11.80 7.69
C TYR A 35 5.88 -11.34 7.66
N THR A 36 6.60 -11.72 6.61
CA THR A 36 7.93 -11.19 6.32
C THR A 36 7.78 -9.94 5.47
N VAL A 37 8.22 -8.79 5.96
CA VAL A 37 8.23 -7.55 5.17
C VAL A 37 9.59 -7.40 4.51
N ARG A 38 9.61 -7.31 3.17
CA ARG A 38 10.82 -7.05 2.38
C ARG A 38 10.68 -5.77 1.58
N THR A 39 11.76 -5.03 1.46
CA THR A 39 11.78 -3.77 0.72
C THR A 39 12.19 -3.99 -0.74
N VAL A 40 11.52 -3.28 -1.66
CA VAL A 40 11.78 -3.34 -3.10
C VAL A 40 12.05 -1.94 -3.61
N GLY A 41 13.23 -1.72 -4.15
CA GLY A 41 13.65 -0.42 -4.71
C GLY A 41 13.96 -0.49 -6.21
N PRO A 42 14.36 0.65 -6.81
CA PRO A 42 14.80 0.66 -8.20
C PRO A 42 15.94 -0.33 -8.45
N VAL A 43 16.91 -0.38 -7.53
CA VAL A 43 18.10 -1.26 -7.58
C VAL A 43 18.32 -1.86 -6.20
N ALA A 44 18.55 -3.18 -6.12
CA ALA A 44 18.85 -3.85 -4.86
C ALA A 44 20.20 -3.37 -4.29
N GLY A 45 20.23 -3.11 -2.98
CA GLY A 45 21.44 -2.68 -2.30
C GLY A 45 21.82 -1.21 -2.48
N GLU A 46 21.20 -0.48 -3.40
CA GLU A 46 21.41 0.97 -3.55
C GLU A 46 20.43 1.73 -2.66
N PRO A 47 20.90 2.55 -1.70
CA PRO A 47 20.02 3.21 -0.76
C PRO A 47 19.19 4.30 -1.42
N VAL A 48 17.91 4.35 -1.08
CA VAL A 48 17.00 5.46 -1.36
C VAL A 48 16.87 6.36 -0.13
N THR A 49 16.47 7.61 -0.31
CA THR A 49 16.34 8.58 0.78
C THR A 49 14.87 9.01 0.91
N THR A 50 14.28 8.80 2.09
CA THR A 50 12.90 9.16 2.39
C THR A 50 12.69 10.66 2.49
N LEU A 51 11.44 11.12 2.59
CA LEU A 51 11.10 12.51 2.81
C LEU A 51 11.70 13.08 4.11
N ALA A 52 11.80 12.26 5.17
CA ALA A 52 12.45 12.63 6.42
C ALA A 52 14.00 12.58 6.35
N GLY A 53 14.59 12.18 5.22
CA GLY A 53 16.03 12.03 5.06
C GLY A 53 16.60 10.69 5.58
N LEU A 54 15.76 9.73 5.90
CA LEU A 54 16.21 8.39 6.28
C LEU A 54 16.68 7.61 5.06
N ARG A 55 17.74 6.81 5.23
CA ARG A 55 18.27 5.95 4.16
C ARG A 55 17.76 4.53 4.33
N ILE A 56 17.11 4.01 3.30
CA ILE A 56 16.63 2.63 3.24
C ILE A 56 17.40 1.91 2.13
N VAL A 57 17.95 0.74 2.47
CA VAL A 57 18.62 -0.13 1.49
C VAL A 57 17.61 -1.20 1.05
N PRO A 58 17.17 -1.20 -0.22
CA PRO A 58 16.23 -2.20 -0.71
C PRO A 58 16.80 -3.62 -0.69
N ASP A 59 16.00 -4.59 -0.24
CA ASP A 59 16.35 -6.01 -0.25
C ASP A 59 16.32 -6.60 -1.66
N LEU A 60 15.48 -6.03 -2.55
CA LEU A 60 15.21 -6.56 -3.89
C LEU A 60 15.11 -5.41 -4.90
N ALA A 61 15.56 -5.65 -6.13
CA ALA A 61 15.27 -4.74 -7.23
C ALA A 61 13.85 -4.95 -7.77
N LEU A 62 13.20 -3.87 -8.23
CA LEU A 62 11.86 -3.94 -8.83
C LEU A 62 11.80 -4.91 -10.02
N ALA A 63 12.89 -5.00 -10.79
CA ALA A 63 12.98 -5.90 -11.94
C ALA A 63 12.86 -7.38 -11.54
N ASP A 64 13.39 -7.73 -10.36
CA ASP A 64 13.41 -9.11 -9.87
C ASP A 64 12.17 -9.49 -9.05
N LEU A 65 11.27 -8.53 -8.80
CA LEU A 65 10.05 -8.77 -8.04
C LEU A 65 9.05 -9.61 -8.83
N ASP A 66 8.74 -10.81 -8.32
CA ASP A 66 7.74 -11.72 -8.88
C ASP A 66 6.44 -11.68 -8.05
N PRO A 67 5.28 -11.41 -8.66
CA PRO A 67 3.99 -11.50 -7.96
C PRO A 67 3.75 -12.85 -7.28
N GLY A 68 4.22 -13.96 -7.87
CA GLY A 68 4.07 -15.30 -7.32
C GLY A 68 4.79 -15.54 -5.99
N GLU A 69 5.72 -14.66 -5.61
CA GLU A 69 6.45 -14.71 -4.34
C GLU A 69 5.92 -13.70 -3.29
N SER A 70 4.74 -13.12 -3.55
CA SER A 70 4.21 -11.99 -2.79
C SER A 70 2.79 -12.24 -2.30
N ALA A 71 2.53 -11.96 -1.03
CA ALA A 71 1.18 -11.87 -0.49
C ALA A 71 0.53 -10.50 -0.75
N LEU A 72 1.34 -9.45 -0.90
CA LEU A 72 0.88 -8.06 -1.09
C LEU A 72 2.04 -7.20 -1.59
N LEU A 73 1.75 -6.25 -2.50
CA LEU A 73 2.61 -5.12 -2.82
C LEU A 73 2.06 -3.84 -2.17
N ILE A 74 2.87 -3.14 -1.39
CA ILE A 74 2.55 -1.84 -0.78
C ILE A 74 3.32 -0.74 -1.50
N LEU A 75 2.61 0.29 -1.96
CA LEU A 75 3.15 1.48 -2.63
C LEU A 75 2.87 2.73 -1.76
N PRO A 76 3.87 3.27 -1.05
CA PRO A 76 3.72 4.55 -0.34
C PRO A 76 3.65 5.73 -1.30
N GLY A 77 3.17 6.88 -0.83
CA GLY A 77 3.30 8.15 -1.52
C GLY A 77 4.76 8.64 -1.54
N ALA A 78 5.07 9.47 -2.51
CA ALA A 78 6.34 10.17 -2.62
C ALA A 78 6.17 11.45 -3.45
N GLU A 79 6.99 12.47 -3.22
CA GLU A 79 7.01 13.68 -4.05
C GLU A 79 7.32 13.38 -5.51
N LYS A 80 8.11 12.32 -5.76
CA LYS A 80 8.45 11.84 -7.11
C LYS A 80 7.24 11.50 -7.98
N TYR A 81 6.07 11.21 -7.41
CA TYR A 81 4.84 11.04 -8.19
C TYR A 81 4.34 12.34 -8.82
N ASP A 82 4.73 13.50 -8.27
CA ASP A 82 4.34 14.82 -8.76
C ASP A 82 5.41 15.44 -9.69
N GLU A 83 6.62 14.87 -9.72
CA GLU A 83 7.76 15.44 -10.46
C GLU A 83 7.99 14.84 -11.86
N GLY A 84 7.31 13.72 -12.20
CA GLY A 84 7.49 13.07 -13.50
C GLY A 84 7.15 11.57 -13.50
N ASP A 85 7.81 10.83 -14.39
CA ASP A 85 7.49 9.41 -14.66
C ASP A 85 8.48 8.42 -14.03
N GLU A 86 9.37 8.88 -13.14
CA GLU A 86 10.42 8.04 -12.53
C GLU A 86 9.83 6.82 -11.81
N LEU A 87 8.66 6.98 -11.17
CA LEU A 87 7.97 5.92 -10.45
C LEU A 87 6.94 5.14 -11.30
N ALA A 88 6.80 5.43 -12.59
CA ALA A 88 5.90 4.68 -13.47
C ALA A 88 6.19 3.16 -13.50
N PRO A 89 7.45 2.68 -13.41
CA PRO A 89 7.70 1.24 -13.34
C PRO A 89 7.08 0.55 -12.11
N PHE A 90 6.93 1.24 -10.99
CA PHE A 90 6.25 0.70 -9.80
C PHE A 90 4.74 0.58 -10.02
N ALA A 91 4.10 1.54 -10.69
CA ALA A 91 2.69 1.46 -11.06
C ALA A 91 2.43 0.35 -12.10
N ALA A 92 3.33 0.19 -13.08
CA ALA A 92 3.27 -0.92 -14.02
C ALA A 92 3.44 -2.29 -13.32
N LYS A 93 4.29 -2.39 -12.30
CA LYS A 93 4.42 -3.60 -11.47
C LYS A 93 3.12 -3.87 -10.70
N ALA A 94 2.45 -2.83 -10.19
CA ALA A 94 1.14 -2.98 -9.54
C ALA A 94 0.10 -3.61 -10.48
N ARG A 95 0.08 -3.24 -11.76
CA ARG A 95 -0.76 -3.90 -12.77
C ARG A 95 -0.45 -5.40 -12.84
N ALA A 96 0.83 -5.76 -12.98
CA ALA A 96 1.23 -7.17 -13.05
C ALA A 96 0.80 -7.97 -11.81
N PHE A 97 0.82 -7.37 -10.63
CA PHE A 97 0.33 -7.98 -9.38
C PHE A 97 -1.18 -8.22 -9.44
N LEU A 98 -1.96 -7.21 -9.79
CA LEU A 98 -3.42 -7.34 -9.91
C LEU A 98 -3.82 -8.35 -10.98
N ASP A 99 -3.14 -8.37 -12.13
CA ASP A 99 -3.37 -9.35 -13.21
C ASP A 99 -3.05 -10.78 -12.76
N ALA A 100 -2.12 -10.95 -11.83
CA ALA A 100 -1.79 -12.23 -11.19
C ALA A 100 -2.72 -12.60 -10.01
N GLY A 101 -3.68 -11.75 -9.64
CA GLY A 101 -4.57 -11.95 -8.49
C GLY A 101 -3.89 -11.70 -7.14
N VAL A 102 -2.75 -10.99 -7.14
CA VAL A 102 -2.03 -10.62 -5.92
C VAL A 102 -2.40 -9.19 -5.52
N PRO A 103 -2.79 -8.96 -4.25
CA PRO A 103 -3.25 -7.65 -3.81
C PRO A 103 -2.19 -6.56 -3.90
N VAL A 104 -2.68 -5.35 -4.17
CA VAL A 104 -1.91 -4.10 -4.18
C VAL A 104 -2.55 -3.10 -3.24
N ALA A 105 -1.76 -2.43 -2.43
CA ALA A 105 -2.17 -1.34 -1.57
C ALA A 105 -1.36 -0.08 -1.89
N ALA A 106 -2.03 1.00 -2.24
CA ALA A 106 -1.41 2.28 -2.59
C ALA A 106 -1.99 3.43 -1.76
N ILE A 107 -1.14 4.30 -1.28
CA ILE A 107 -1.53 5.44 -0.45
C ILE A 107 -0.99 6.76 -1.02
N CYS A 108 -1.73 7.85 -0.86
CA CYS A 108 -1.28 9.21 -1.22
C CYS A 108 -0.83 9.32 -2.70
N GLY A 109 0.38 9.80 -2.95
CA GLY A 109 0.95 9.98 -4.30
C GLY A 109 0.96 8.72 -5.16
N ALA A 110 1.09 7.53 -4.56
CA ALA A 110 1.06 6.27 -5.30
C ALA A 110 -0.27 6.05 -6.03
N THR A 111 -1.38 6.56 -5.52
CA THR A 111 -2.69 6.49 -6.19
C THR A 111 -2.69 7.24 -7.53
N ALA A 112 -1.93 8.34 -7.67
CA ALA A 112 -1.77 9.02 -8.94
C ALA A 112 -0.98 8.16 -9.95
N GLY A 113 0.01 7.40 -9.49
CA GLY A 113 0.69 6.39 -10.31
C GLY A 113 -0.29 5.34 -10.84
N LEU A 114 -1.15 4.79 -9.97
CA LEU A 114 -2.19 3.83 -10.37
C LEU A 114 -3.20 4.46 -11.35
N ALA A 115 -3.56 5.74 -11.14
CA ALA A 115 -4.48 6.45 -12.02
C ALA A 115 -3.90 6.62 -13.43
N ARG A 116 -2.60 7.00 -13.56
CA ARG A 116 -1.91 7.09 -14.85
C ARG A 116 -1.85 5.74 -15.58
N GLU A 117 -1.74 4.65 -14.82
CA GLU A 117 -1.81 3.29 -15.35
C GLU A 117 -3.23 2.84 -15.70
N GLY A 118 -4.27 3.67 -15.47
CA GLY A 118 -5.66 3.32 -15.72
C GLY A 118 -6.24 2.25 -14.79
N LEU A 119 -5.56 1.96 -13.65
CA LEU A 119 -5.99 0.96 -12.67
C LEU A 119 -7.17 1.43 -11.81
N LEU A 120 -7.51 2.72 -11.88
CA LEU A 120 -8.60 3.34 -11.12
C LEU A 120 -9.79 3.75 -12.00
N ASP A 121 -9.76 3.45 -13.31
CA ASP A 121 -10.73 3.96 -14.27
C ASP A 121 -12.15 3.39 -14.08
N ASP A 122 -12.29 2.18 -13.60
CA ASP A 122 -13.53 1.39 -13.60
C ASP A 122 -13.88 0.74 -12.24
N ARG A 123 -13.25 1.20 -11.16
CA ARG A 123 -13.46 0.61 -9.82
C ARG A 123 -13.46 1.65 -8.69
N PRO A 124 -14.14 1.36 -7.57
CA PRO A 124 -14.11 2.19 -6.37
C PRO A 124 -12.68 2.41 -5.87
N HIS A 125 -12.34 3.66 -5.55
CA HIS A 125 -11.03 4.06 -5.03
C HIS A 125 -11.13 5.39 -4.28
N THR A 126 -10.09 5.70 -3.51
CA THR A 126 -9.88 7.01 -2.88
C THR A 126 -8.43 7.47 -3.05
N SER A 127 -8.16 8.69 -2.64
CA SER A 127 -6.84 9.33 -2.68
C SER A 127 -6.82 10.51 -1.70
N ALA A 128 -5.83 11.37 -1.79
CA ALA A 128 -5.77 12.62 -1.03
C ALA A 128 -7.04 13.47 -1.22
N VAL A 129 -7.37 13.76 -2.47
CA VAL A 129 -8.58 14.53 -2.87
C VAL A 129 -8.92 14.21 -4.34
N PRO A 130 -10.19 14.38 -4.77
CA PRO A 130 -10.61 14.04 -6.14
C PRO A 130 -9.82 14.78 -7.23
N PHE A 131 -9.52 16.07 -7.03
CA PHE A 131 -8.82 16.88 -8.05
C PHE A 131 -7.35 16.47 -8.22
N TYR A 132 -6.74 15.84 -7.22
CA TYR A 132 -5.37 15.31 -7.33
C TYR A 132 -5.30 14.21 -8.40
N LEU A 133 -6.24 13.29 -8.38
CA LEU A 133 -6.33 12.26 -9.42
C LEU A 133 -6.80 12.81 -10.77
N ALA A 134 -7.72 13.77 -10.79
CA ALA A 134 -8.18 14.40 -12.02
C ALA A 134 -7.02 15.04 -12.81
N ALA A 135 -6.00 15.57 -12.14
CA ALA A 135 -4.80 16.12 -12.75
C ALA A 135 -3.97 15.09 -13.56
N THR A 136 -4.15 13.79 -13.32
CA THR A 136 -3.48 12.73 -14.09
C THR A 136 -4.12 12.45 -15.44
N GLY A 137 -5.33 12.94 -15.68
CA GLY A 137 -6.13 12.67 -16.88
C GLY A 137 -6.81 11.30 -16.86
N TYR A 138 -6.85 10.58 -15.72
CA TYR A 138 -7.55 9.30 -15.59
C TYR A 138 -9.07 9.47 -15.80
N ARG A 139 -9.77 8.36 -16.05
CA ARG A 139 -11.21 8.36 -16.38
C ARG A 139 -12.12 7.90 -15.25
N GLY A 140 -11.53 7.56 -14.10
CA GLY A 140 -12.24 6.96 -12.97
C GLY A 140 -12.94 7.93 -12.02
N GLY A 141 -13.07 9.23 -12.34
CA GLY A 141 -13.65 10.22 -11.42
C GLY A 141 -15.06 9.88 -10.93
N GLY A 142 -15.85 9.12 -11.71
CA GLY A 142 -17.17 8.64 -11.31
C GLY A 142 -17.15 7.51 -10.26
N HIS A 143 -16.00 6.92 -10.02
CA HIS A 143 -15.78 5.82 -9.06
C HIS A 143 -15.04 6.29 -7.80
N TYR A 144 -14.68 7.58 -7.73
CA TYR A 144 -14.04 8.12 -6.53
C TYR A 144 -14.98 8.05 -5.33
N VAL A 145 -14.48 7.56 -4.21
CA VAL A 145 -15.20 7.47 -2.93
C VAL A 145 -14.49 8.37 -1.92
N ASP A 146 -15.22 9.29 -1.30
CA ASP A 146 -14.72 10.14 -0.22
C ASP A 146 -14.72 9.32 1.09
N ALA A 147 -13.60 8.65 1.33
CA ALA A 147 -13.40 7.77 2.49
C ALA A 147 -11.91 7.70 2.86
N ASP A 148 -11.62 7.39 4.11
CA ASP A 148 -10.26 7.26 4.64
C ASP A 148 -9.44 6.21 3.87
N ALA A 149 -10.08 5.08 3.57
CA ALA A 149 -9.52 4.02 2.72
C ALA A 149 -10.63 3.27 1.99
N VAL A 150 -10.33 2.79 0.79
CA VAL A 150 -11.25 1.98 -0.04
C VAL A 150 -10.56 0.69 -0.44
N ARG A 151 -11.25 -0.44 -0.29
CA ARG A 151 -10.83 -1.73 -0.80
C ARG A 151 -11.85 -2.25 -1.80
N ASP A 152 -11.38 -2.50 -3.02
CA ASP A 152 -12.14 -3.16 -4.07
C ASP A 152 -11.39 -4.42 -4.53
N GLY A 153 -11.86 -5.58 -4.04
CA GLY A 153 -11.18 -6.86 -4.29
C GLY A 153 -9.73 -6.85 -3.82
N ASP A 154 -8.82 -6.91 -4.77
CA ASP A 154 -7.37 -6.95 -4.56
C ASP A 154 -6.69 -5.58 -4.57
N LEU A 155 -7.43 -4.50 -4.79
CA LEU A 155 -6.90 -3.15 -4.73
C LEU A 155 -7.35 -2.43 -3.47
N ILE A 156 -6.37 -1.80 -2.79
CA ILE A 156 -6.58 -0.94 -1.62
C ILE A 156 -6.00 0.43 -1.91
N THR A 157 -6.77 1.49 -1.66
CA THR A 157 -6.31 2.88 -1.81
C THR A 157 -6.65 3.69 -0.57
N ALA A 158 -5.82 4.69 -0.24
CA ALA A 158 -6.04 5.59 0.90
C ALA A 158 -5.47 6.99 0.67
N GLY A 159 -5.95 7.95 1.45
CA GLY A 159 -5.40 9.30 1.53
C GLY A 159 -4.13 9.39 2.41
N PRO A 160 -3.35 10.49 2.31
CA PRO A 160 -2.08 10.66 3.04
C PRO A 160 -2.25 10.76 4.56
N THR A 161 -3.45 11.12 5.01
CA THR A 161 -3.79 11.32 6.43
C THR A 161 -4.30 10.04 7.10
N ASP A 162 -4.48 8.95 6.33
CA ASP A 162 -5.24 7.79 6.76
C ASP A 162 -4.44 6.48 6.82
N PRO A 163 -3.18 6.49 7.35
CA PRO A 163 -2.33 5.31 7.41
C PRO A 163 -2.91 4.19 8.29
N VAL A 164 -3.76 4.53 9.26
CA VAL A 164 -4.43 3.56 10.13
C VAL A 164 -5.57 2.86 9.38
N ALA A 165 -6.42 3.61 8.67
CA ALA A 165 -7.46 3.04 7.82
C ALA A 165 -6.86 2.19 6.69
N PHE A 166 -5.79 2.66 6.07
CA PHE A 166 -5.01 1.92 5.08
C PHE A 166 -4.55 0.56 5.60
N ALA A 167 -3.91 0.54 6.77
CA ALA A 167 -3.45 -0.69 7.42
C ALA A 167 -4.62 -1.64 7.75
N ARG A 168 -5.76 -1.12 8.23
CA ARG A 168 -6.96 -1.91 8.51
C ARG A 168 -7.46 -2.66 7.28
N GLU A 169 -7.53 -2.00 6.13
CA GLU A 169 -7.99 -2.62 4.89
C GLU A 169 -6.99 -3.68 4.37
N ILE A 170 -5.68 -3.45 4.54
CA ILE A 170 -4.65 -4.44 4.26
C ILE A 170 -4.84 -5.68 5.14
N PHE A 171 -5.03 -5.51 6.45
CA PHE A 171 -5.27 -6.63 7.37
C PHE A 171 -6.54 -7.39 6.99
N ALA A 172 -7.59 -6.66 6.58
CA ALA A 172 -8.84 -7.28 6.14
C ALA A 172 -8.63 -8.15 4.88
N ARG A 173 -7.84 -7.67 3.91
CA ARG A 173 -7.56 -8.41 2.68
C ARG A 173 -6.71 -9.67 2.93
N LEU A 174 -5.76 -9.59 3.85
CA LEU A 174 -4.85 -10.68 4.18
C LEU A 174 -5.37 -11.63 5.27
N GLY A 175 -6.55 -11.40 5.84
CA GLY A 175 -7.07 -12.19 6.96
C GLY A 175 -6.30 -11.99 8.28
N ALA A 176 -5.43 -10.97 8.36
CA ALA A 176 -4.70 -10.66 9.59
C ALA A 176 -5.63 -10.06 10.66
N TYR A 177 -5.35 -10.36 11.92
CA TYR A 177 -6.10 -9.84 13.09
C TYR A 177 -7.61 -10.11 13.03
N GLU A 178 -8.02 -11.24 12.48
CA GLU A 178 -9.43 -11.65 12.48
C GLU A 178 -9.99 -11.65 13.92
N GLY A 179 -11.16 -11.03 14.10
CA GLY A 179 -11.79 -10.84 15.41
C GLY A 179 -11.18 -9.71 16.27
N LYS A 180 -9.97 -9.22 15.97
CA LYS A 180 -9.28 -8.15 16.73
C LYS A 180 -9.08 -6.86 15.92
N ARG A 181 -9.40 -6.87 14.64
CA ARG A 181 -9.14 -5.77 13.69
C ARG A 181 -9.85 -4.47 14.06
N ASP A 182 -11.10 -4.58 14.52
CA ASP A 182 -11.88 -3.39 14.94
C ASP A 182 -11.35 -2.81 16.25
N ALA A 183 -10.91 -3.63 17.18
CA ALA A 183 -10.25 -3.16 18.39
C ALA A 183 -8.93 -2.46 18.05
N TRP A 184 -8.13 -3.03 17.15
CA TRP A 184 -6.90 -2.41 16.66
C TRP A 184 -7.19 -1.04 16.03
N TYR A 185 -8.19 -0.95 15.16
CA TYR A 185 -8.56 0.29 14.50
C TYR A 185 -9.03 1.37 15.49
N ARG A 186 -9.95 1.02 16.40
CA ARG A 186 -10.40 1.96 17.45
C ARG A 186 -9.26 2.47 18.31
N LEU A 187 -8.32 1.60 18.68
CA LEU A 187 -7.15 1.99 19.48
C LEU A 187 -6.30 3.03 18.76
N PHE A 188 -5.92 2.77 17.50
CA PHE A 188 -4.97 3.61 16.78
C PHE A 188 -5.63 4.82 16.09
N GLN A 189 -6.87 4.70 15.61
CA GLN A 189 -7.56 5.78 14.94
C GLN A 189 -8.27 6.72 15.92
N HIS A 190 -8.84 6.18 16.98
CA HIS A 190 -9.69 6.94 17.90
C HIS A 190 -9.13 7.06 19.32
N SER A 191 -7.94 6.52 19.57
CA SER A 191 -7.32 6.50 20.91
C SER A 191 -8.22 5.88 21.97
N ASP A 192 -9.01 4.85 21.61
CA ASP A 192 -9.94 4.17 22.52
C ASP A 192 -9.18 3.25 23.49
N PRO A 193 -9.05 3.61 24.79
CA PRO A 193 -8.29 2.79 25.73
C PRO A 193 -8.96 1.45 26.04
N ALA A 194 -10.27 1.32 25.87
CA ALA A 194 -10.98 0.05 26.09
C ALA A 194 -10.57 -0.99 25.05
N ALA A 195 -10.29 -0.56 23.83
CA ALA A 195 -9.84 -1.44 22.75
C ALA A 195 -8.46 -2.06 23.01
N TYR A 196 -7.63 -1.47 23.89
CA TYR A 196 -6.33 -2.04 24.25
C TYR A 196 -6.47 -3.41 24.92
N ALA A 197 -7.43 -3.57 25.83
CA ALA A 197 -7.66 -4.86 26.49
C ALA A 197 -8.18 -5.92 25.52
N GLU A 198 -9.07 -5.53 24.59
CA GLU A 198 -9.60 -6.43 23.57
C GLU A 198 -8.50 -6.92 22.61
N LEU A 199 -7.56 -6.05 22.27
CA LEU A 199 -6.46 -6.37 21.35
C LEU A 199 -5.45 -7.35 21.98
N ASN A 200 -5.20 -7.25 23.29
CA ASN A 200 -4.16 -8.00 24.00
C ASN A 200 -4.70 -9.18 24.83
N GLY A 201 -6.00 -9.34 24.94
CA GLY A 201 -6.65 -10.48 25.58
C GLY A 201 -6.83 -11.62 24.59
#